data_67afa5b99a6904776f2ebf099a18a3b5
#
_entry.id   67afa5b99a6904776f2ebf099a18a3b5
#
_cell.length_a   1.000
_cell.length_b   1.000
_cell.length_c   1.000
_cell.angle_alpha   90.00
_cell.angle_beta   90.00
_cell.angle_gamma   90.00
#
_symmetry.space_group_name_H-M   'P 1'
#
loop_
_entity.id
_entity.type
_entity.pdbx_description
1 polymer ?
#
loop_
_entity_poly.entity_id
_entity_poly.type
_entity_poly.pdbx_seq_one_letter_code
_entity_poly.pdbx_strand_id
1 'polypeptide(L)'
;MPIEQKGRTFASQKLKGKSALRYEIAVTILTGEIAWINGPFQAGEYSDLRIFREGGLQHAIDLGERVEADDGYRGDPTTFRVPYEVLTRQNEEADNMQKRVQGRHETINARLKKFAILRERYRHDITQHGYVFRAVAVLVQISVKNGDPLYDVDYKVNF
;
A
#
# COMPACT_ATOMS: atom_id res chain seq x y z
N MET A 1 -1.71 15.72 -2.89
CA MET A 1 -0.55 14.97 -2.35
C MET A 1 -0.51 13.60 -3.01
N PRO A 2 0.60 13.21 -3.62
CA PRO A 2 0.67 11.87 -4.19
C PRO A 2 0.57 10.81 -3.08
N ILE A 3 -0.23 9.79 -3.32
CA ILE A 3 -0.50 8.69 -2.39
C ILE A 3 0.04 7.41 -3.01
N GLU A 4 0.78 6.64 -2.25
CA GLU A 4 1.24 5.33 -2.68
C GLU A 4 0.34 4.22 -2.18
N GLN A 5 0.14 3.25 -3.04
CA GLN A 5 -0.74 2.13 -2.79
C GLN A 5 -0.07 0.78 -2.94
N LYS A 6 -0.27 -0.10 -2.00
CA LYS A 6 0.04 -1.51 -2.16
C LYS A 6 -0.85 -2.40 -1.30
N GLY A 7 -1.82 -3.03 -1.92
CA GLY A 7 -2.53 -4.14 -1.31
C GLY A 7 -1.65 -5.38 -1.31
N ARG A 8 -1.00 -5.73 -0.21
CA ARG A 8 -0.34 -7.03 -0.07
C ARG A 8 -1.19 -8.00 0.71
N THR A 9 -1.20 -9.22 0.25
CA THR A 9 -1.84 -10.34 0.91
C THR A 9 -1.14 -10.63 2.24
N PHE A 10 -1.86 -10.54 3.34
CA PHE A 10 -1.35 -10.89 4.67
C PHE A 10 -1.46 -12.38 5.01
N ALA A 11 -1.88 -13.21 4.09
CA ALA A 11 -1.72 -14.64 4.26
C ALA A 11 -0.33 -15.01 3.76
N SER A 12 0.51 -15.36 4.69
CA SER A 12 1.80 -15.93 4.38
C SER A 12 1.64 -17.18 3.53
N GLN A 13 2.53 -17.30 2.58
CA GLN A 13 2.86 -18.49 1.81
C GLN A 13 1.73 -19.11 0.98
N LYS A 14 2.06 -19.34 -0.28
CA LYS A 14 1.38 -20.22 -1.24
C LYS A 14 1.08 -21.59 -0.60
N LEU A 15 0.04 -21.65 0.18
CA LEU A 15 -0.59 -22.91 0.51
C LEU A 15 -1.64 -23.15 -0.56
N LYS A 16 -1.37 -24.06 -1.48
CA LYS A 16 -2.36 -24.54 -2.45
C LYS A 16 -3.69 -24.76 -1.72
N GLY A 17 -4.74 -24.02 -2.13
CA GLY A 17 -6.10 -24.20 -1.63
C GLY A 17 -6.50 -23.44 -0.36
N LYS A 18 -5.76 -22.41 0.11
CA LYS A 18 -6.17 -21.58 1.26
C LYS A 18 -6.42 -20.14 0.85
N SER A 19 -7.59 -19.64 1.25
CA SER A 19 -7.98 -18.24 1.05
C SER A 19 -7.04 -17.30 1.80
N ALA A 20 -6.51 -16.33 1.08
CA ALA A 20 -5.73 -15.25 1.64
C ALA A 20 -6.54 -13.95 1.57
N LEU A 21 -6.43 -13.10 2.58
CA LEU A 21 -7.04 -11.79 2.59
C LEU A 21 -6.06 -10.72 2.08
N ARG A 22 -6.58 -9.82 1.28
CA ARG A 22 -5.86 -8.67 0.74
C ARG A 22 -6.46 -7.39 1.30
N TYR A 23 -5.60 -6.42 1.57
CA TYR A 23 -5.97 -5.06 1.95
C TYR A 23 -5.31 -4.07 1.01
N GLU A 24 -6.05 -3.02 0.67
CA GLU A 24 -5.54 -1.85 0.00
C GLU A 24 -5.13 -0.83 1.06
N ILE A 25 -3.88 -0.36 0.98
CA ILE A 25 -3.33 0.64 1.89
C ILE A 25 -2.73 1.76 1.05
N ALA A 26 -3.09 3.00 1.36
CA ALA A 26 -2.40 4.17 0.83
C ALA A 26 -1.64 4.88 1.95
N VAL A 27 -0.42 5.32 1.63
CA VAL A 27 0.48 6.02 2.54
C VAL A 27 0.85 7.36 1.92
N THR A 28 0.77 8.44 2.69
CA THR A 28 1.17 9.76 2.21
C THR A 28 2.67 9.82 1.98
N ILE A 29 3.10 10.35 0.84
CA ILE A 29 4.53 10.39 0.48
C ILE A 29 5.32 11.30 1.42
N LEU A 30 4.78 12.44 1.81
CA LEU A 30 5.51 13.41 2.62
C LEU A 30 5.57 13.03 4.11
N THR A 31 4.44 12.67 4.70
CA THR A 31 4.38 12.40 6.15
C THR A 31 4.58 10.94 6.52
N GLY A 32 4.40 10.01 5.58
CA GLY A 32 4.45 8.58 5.83
C GLY A 32 3.24 8.04 6.61
N GLU A 33 2.16 8.82 6.68
CA GLU A 33 0.96 8.42 7.39
C GLU A 33 0.09 7.50 6.54
N ILE A 34 -0.58 6.56 7.19
CA ILE A 34 -1.60 5.73 6.55
C ILE A 34 -2.81 6.62 6.28
N ALA A 35 -3.07 6.92 5.01
CA ALA A 35 -4.18 7.77 4.57
C ALA A 35 -5.44 6.98 4.19
N TRP A 36 -5.27 5.71 3.82
CA TRP A 36 -6.38 4.88 3.36
C TRP A 36 -6.17 3.42 3.74
N ILE A 37 -7.26 2.76 4.12
CA ILE A 37 -7.32 1.32 4.33
C ILE A 37 -8.65 0.80 3.82
N ASN A 38 -8.59 -0.19 2.94
CA ASN A 38 -9.78 -0.88 2.44
C ASN A 38 -9.57 -2.39 2.40
N GLY A 39 -10.63 -3.15 2.57
CA GLY A 39 -10.62 -4.60 2.67
C GLY A 39 -11.30 -5.09 3.95
N PRO A 40 -11.34 -6.43 4.13
CA PRO A 40 -10.60 -7.47 3.41
C PRO A 40 -11.20 -7.83 2.05
N PHE A 41 -10.36 -8.19 1.11
CA PHE A 41 -10.72 -8.80 -0.17
C PHE A 41 -10.13 -10.20 -0.28
N GLN A 42 -10.79 -11.10 -1.00
CA GLN A 42 -10.22 -12.41 -1.26
C GLN A 42 -9.09 -12.31 -2.28
N ALA A 43 -7.92 -12.83 -1.92
CA ALA A 43 -6.79 -12.84 -2.82
C ALA A 43 -7.05 -13.79 -3.99
N GLY A 44 -6.76 -13.31 -5.21
CA GLY A 44 -7.00 -14.05 -6.45
C GLY A 44 -8.30 -13.69 -7.16
N GLU A 45 -9.29 -13.13 -6.46
CA GLU A 45 -10.55 -12.67 -7.08
C GLU A 45 -10.47 -11.20 -7.51
N TYR A 46 -9.66 -10.41 -6.81
CA TYR A 46 -9.54 -8.97 -7.04
C TYR A 46 -8.11 -8.62 -7.45
N SER A 47 -7.95 -8.04 -8.64
CA SER A 47 -6.71 -7.35 -9.02
C SER A 47 -6.56 -6.03 -8.28
N ASP A 48 -5.34 -5.48 -8.21
CA ASP A 48 -5.10 -4.21 -7.52
C ASP A 48 -5.91 -3.07 -8.17
N LEU A 49 -5.94 -2.97 -9.50
CA LEU A 49 -6.78 -2.00 -10.22
C LEU A 49 -8.28 -2.18 -9.97
N ARG A 50 -8.75 -3.41 -9.82
CA ARG A 50 -10.15 -3.67 -9.51
C ARG A 50 -10.50 -3.19 -8.11
N ILE A 51 -9.64 -3.47 -7.12
CA ILE A 51 -9.81 -2.98 -5.75
C ILE A 51 -9.87 -1.45 -5.74
N PHE A 52 -8.96 -0.78 -6.44
CA PHE A 52 -8.93 0.68 -6.56
C PHE A 52 -10.24 1.24 -7.11
N ARG A 53 -10.74 0.69 -8.22
CA ARG A 53 -11.94 1.18 -8.90
C ARG A 53 -13.23 0.90 -8.12
N GLU A 54 -13.34 -0.29 -7.54
CA GLU A 54 -14.54 -0.71 -6.80
C GLU A 54 -14.46 -0.36 -5.30
N GLY A 55 -13.26 -0.16 -4.77
CA GLY A 55 -13.01 -0.01 -3.34
C GLY A 55 -13.16 1.39 -2.77
N GLY A 56 -13.36 2.40 -3.61
CA GLY A 56 -13.63 3.78 -3.20
C GLY A 56 -12.43 4.72 -3.17
N LEU A 57 -11.18 4.24 -3.21
CA LEU A 57 -9.99 5.11 -3.24
C LEU A 57 -9.98 5.99 -4.48
N GLN A 58 -10.48 5.50 -5.61
CA GLN A 58 -10.64 6.30 -6.83
C GLN A 58 -11.42 7.60 -6.61
N HIS A 59 -12.41 7.58 -5.70
CA HIS A 59 -13.23 8.74 -5.36
C HIS A 59 -12.65 9.60 -4.24
N ALA A 60 -11.64 9.10 -3.54
CA ALA A 60 -10.97 9.78 -2.44
C ALA A 60 -9.71 10.55 -2.88
N ILE A 61 -9.22 10.28 -4.09
CA ILE A 61 -8.09 10.98 -4.70
C ILE A 61 -8.57 12.28 -5.31
N ASP A 62 -7.87 13.38 -5.04
CA ASP A 62 -8.17 14.70 -5.60
C ASP A 62 -7.90 14.76 -7.10
N LEU A 63 -8.62 15.65 -7.79
CA LEU A 63 -8.42 15.86 -9.23
C LEU A 63 -6.98 16.34 -9.50
N GLY A 64 -6.25 15.58 -10.33
CA GLY A 64 -4.85 15.86 -10.65
C GLY A 64 -3.84 15.25 -9.67
N GLU A 65 -4.29 14.63 -8.59
CA GLU A 65 -3.42 13.85 -7.70
C GLU A 65 -2.98 12.55 -8.41
N ARG A 66 -1.70 12.20 -8.23
CA ARG A 66 -1.14 10.95 -8.77
C ARG A 66 -0.66 10.05 -7.64
N VAL A 67 -0.80 8.76 -7.87
CA VAL A 67 -0.42 7.71 -6.93
C VAL A 67 0.83 7.01 -7.42
N GLU A 68 1.84 6.92 -6.58
CA GLU A 68 2.99 6.04 -6.81
C GLU A 68 2.60 4.60 -6.45
N ALA A 69 2.69 3.69 -7.41
CA ALA A 69 2.23 2.32 -7.25
C ALA A 69 3.16 1.31 -7.90
N ASP A 70 2.93 0.03 -7.63
CA ASP A 70 3.67 -1.05 -8.28
C ASP A 70 3.05 -1.43 -9.64
N ASP A 71 3.65 -2.42 -10.30
CA ASP A 71 3.24 -2.88 -11.62
C ASP A 71 1.79 -3.36 -11.73
N GLY A 72 1.17 -3.72 -10.62
CA GLY A 72 -0.24 -4.13 -10.57
C GLY A 72 -1.22 -3.04 -11.02
N TYR A 73 -0.76 -1.78 -11.07
CA TYR A 73 -1.55 -0.60 -11.46
C TYR A 73 -1.21 -0.06 -12.86
N ARG A 74 -0.37 -0.73 -13.63
CA ARG A 74 0.11 -0.30 -14.96
C ARG A 74 -1.01 -0.04 -15.98
N GLY A 75 -2.18 -0.59 -15.79
CA GLY A 75 -3.35 -0.39 -16.66
C GLY A 75 -4.05 0.97 -16.55
N ASP A 76 -3.58 1.88 -15.68
CA ASP A 76 -4.13 3.24 -15.52
C ASP A 76 -3.01 4.28 -15.33
N PRO A 77 -2.32 4.66 -16.41
CA PRO A 77 -1.19 5.60 -16.33
C PRO A 77 -1.60 7.05 -16.04
N THR A 78 -2.88 7.37 -16.09
CA THR A 78 -3.38 8.71 -15.77
C THR A 78 -3.41 8.96 -14.26
N THR A 79 -3.75 7.95 -13.49
CA THR A 79 -3.81 8.01 -12.03
C THR A 79 -2.51 7.54 -11.39
N PHE A 80 -1.90 6.49 -11.94
CA PHE A 80 -0.75 5.84 -11.32
C PHE A 80 0.56 6.13 -12.05
N ARG A 81 1.61 6.37 -11.26
CA ARG A 81 2.98 6.24 -11.70
C ARG A 81 3.50 4.89 -11.23
N VAL A 82 3.90 4.05 -12.17
CA VAL A 82 4.45 2.71 -11.91
C VAL A 82 5.93 2.68 -12.35
N PRO A 83 6.72 1.69 -11.90
CA PRO A 83 8.13 1.56 -12.27
C PRO A 83 8.34 1.56 -13.78
N TYR A 84 9.45 2.17 -14.20
CA TYR A 84 9.84 2.18 -15.61
C TYR A 84 10.22 0.77 -16.06
N GLU A 85 9.76 0.37 -17.24
CA GLU A 85 10.16 -0.91 -17.85
C GLU A 85 11.61 -0.90 -18.29
N VAL A 86 12.09 0.25 -18.76
CA VAL A 86 13.46 0.45 -19.23
C VAL A 86 14.05 1.65 -18.53
N LEU A 87 15.16 1.43 -17.83
CA LEU A 87 15.93 2.50 -17.20
C LEU A 87 16.82 3.20 -18.24
N THR A 88 16.73 4.52 -18.26
CA THR A 88 17.55 5.41 -19.06
C THR A 88 18.14 6.49 -18.16
N ARG A 89 19.20 7.17 -18.60
CA ARG A 89 19.77 8.30 -17.84
C ARG A 89 18.73 9.40 -17.55
N GLN A 90 17.71 9.53 -18.38
CA GLN A 90 16.67 10.57 -18.24
C GLN A 90 15.64 10.23 -17.18
N ASN A 91 15.38 8.95 -16.90
CA ASN A 91 14.37 8.51 -15.92
C ASN A 91 14.98 7.89 -14.64
N GLU A 92 16.29 7.79 -14.54
CA GLU A 92 16.99 7.16 -13.40
C GLU A 92 16.69 7.87 -12.07
N GLU A 93 16.70 9.21 -12.06
CA GLU A 93 16.39 9.99 -10.86
C GLU A 93 14.95 9.78 -10.40
N ALA A 94 13.99 9.78 -11.35
CA ALA A 94 12.59 9.55 -11.07
C ALA A 94 12.33 8.12 -10.58
N ASP A 95 13.02 7.12 -11.14
CA ASP A 95 12.93 5.73 -10.70
C ASP A 95 13.50 5.54 -9.29
N ASN A 96 14.63 6.17 -8.99
CA ASN A 96 15.22 6.13 -7.64
C ASN A 96 14.30 6.78 -6.60
N MET A 97 13.65 7.90 -6.95
CA MET A 97 12.67 8.55 -6.09
C MET A 97 11.47 7.62 -5.84
N GLN A 98 10.94 6.99 -6.88
CA GLN A 98 9.83 6.06 -6.78
C GLN A 98 10.18 4.85 -5.89
N LYS A 99 11.38 4.27 -6.04
CA LYS A 99 11.87 3.19 -5.17
C LYS A 99 11.92 3.60 -3.70
N ARG A 100 12.33 4.83 -3.40
CA ARG A 100 12.33 5.35 -2.01
C ARG A 100 10.92 5.46 -1.46
N VAL A 101 9.97 5.96 -2.24
CA VAL A 101 8.55 6.03 -1.86
C VAL A 101 7.99 4.63 -1.61
N GLN A 102 8.24 3.68 -2.51
CA GLN A 102 7.83 2.28 -2.34
C GLN A 102 8.43 1.64 -1.09
N GLY A 103 9.70 1.93 -0.78
CA GLY A 103 10.36 1.45 0.43
C GLY A 103 9.67 1.92 1.71
N ARG A 104 9.11 3.15 1.75
CA ARG A 104 8.29 3.63 2.89
C ARG A 104 7.03 2.81 3.06
N HIS A 105 6.34 2.54 1.97
CA HIS A 105 5.15 1.68 2.00
C HIS A 105 5.49 0.26 2.47
N GLU A 106 6.61 -0.30 2.02
CA GLU A 106 7.09 -1.60 2.50
C GLU A 106 7.42 -1.59 4.00
N THR A 107 7.94 -0.47 4.51
CA THR A 107 8.20 -0.30 5.94
C THR A 107 6.88 -0.34 6.74
N ILE A 108 5.83 0.33 6.29
CA ILE A 108 4.48 0.23 6.91
C ILE A 108 4.00 -1.22 6.90
N ASN A 109 4.09 -1.91 5.76
CA ASN A 109 3.72 -3.32 5.65
C ASN A 109 4.52 -4.22 6.61
N ALA A 110 5.82 -3.96 6.76
CA ALA A 110 6.66 -4.68 7.71
C ALA A 110 6.24 -4.44 9.16
N ARG A 111 5.89 -3.19 9.51
CA ARG A 111 5.40 -2.83 10.86
C ARG A 111 4.07 -3.51 11.18
N LEU A 112 3.13 -3.53 10.25
CA LEU A 112 1.87 -4.28 10.40
C LEU A 112 2.13 -5.77 10.66
N LYS A 113 3.09 -6.35 9.96
CA LYS A 113 3.47 -7.77 10.11
C LYS A 113 4.29 -8.07 11.38
N LYS A 114 4.77 -7.08 12.13
CA LYS A 114 5.35 -7.32 13.46
C LYS A 114 4.29 -7.88 14.43
N PHE A 115 3.04 -7.56 14.23
CA PHE A 115 1.94 -8.12 15.01
C PHE A 115 1.65 -9.56 14.57
N ALA A 116 1.82 -10.52 15.48
CA ALA A 116 1.65 -11.94 15.19
C ALA A 116 0.27 -12.27 14.61
N ILE A 117 -0.78 -11.55 15.05
CA ILE A 117 -2.15 -11.75 14.58
C ILE A 117 -2.32 -11.47 13.08
N LEU A 118 -1.47 -10.61 12.49
CA LEU A 118 -1.45 -10.33 11.04
C LEU A 118 -0.40 -11.14 10.28
N ARG A 119 0.63 -11.63 10.98
CA ARG A 119 1.71 -12.41 10.39
C ARG A 119 1.38 -13.88 10.31
N GLU A 120 0.76 -14.41 11.37
CA GLU A 120 0.44 -15.83 11.52
C GLU A 120 -0.92 -16.17 10.87
N ARG A 121 -1.23 -17.46 10.79
CA ARG A 121 -2.55 -17.90 10.35
C ARG A 121 -3.62 -17.40 11.33
N TYR A 122 -4.57 -16.61 10.83
CA TYR A 122 -5.71 -16.16 11.61
C TYR A 122 -6.61 -17.34 12.00
N ARG A 123 -6.87 -17.51 13.29
CA ARG A 123 -7.59 -18.67 13.86
C ARG A 123 -8.94 -18.29 14.46
N HIS A 124 -9.31 -17.01 14.40
CA HIS A 124 -10.59 -16.51 14.90
C HIS A 124 -11.61 -16.39 13.76
N ASP A 125 -12.79 -15.91 14.08
CA ASP A 125 -13.81 -15.64 13.09
C ASP A 125 -13.29 -14.66 12.02
N ILE A 126 -13.28 -15.10 10.79
CA ILE A 126 -12.74 -14.35 9.65
C ILE A 126 -13.45 -13.02 9.43
N THR A 127 -14.72 -12.91 9.84
CA THR A 127 -15.51 -11.67 9.73
C THR A 127 -14.93 -10.55 10.61
N GLN A 128 -14.19 -10.89 11.67
CA GLN A 128 -13.52 -9.96 12.56
C GLN A 128 -12.16 -9.48 12.05
N HIS A 129 -11.60 -10.13 11.03
CA HIS A 129 -10.25 -9.82 10.57
C HIS A 129 -10.09 -8.36 10.11
N GLY A 130 -11.11 -7.77 9.48
CA GLY A 130 -11.08 -6.38 9.07
C GLY A 130 -10.95 -5.39 10.23
N TYR A 131 -11.64 -5.65 11.34
CA TYR A 131 -11.53 -4.83 12.56
C TYR A 131 -10.15 -4.97 13.20
N VAL A 132 -9.63 -6.19 13.28
CA VAL A 132 -8.29 -6.46 13.81
C VAL A 132 -7.23 -5.76 12.97
N PHE A 133 -7.34 -5.84 11.65
CA PHE A 133 -6.42 -5.16 10.74
C PHE A 133 -6.40 -3.65 10.97
N ARG A 134 -7.56 -3.01 11.04
CA ARG A 134 -7.68 -1.57 11.29
C ARG A 134 -7.14 -1.19 12.67
N ALA A 135 -7.41 -1.98 13.71
CA ALA A 135 -6.86 -1.72 15.03
C ALA A 135 -5.32 -1.74 15.05
N VAL A 136 -4.71 -2.73 14.39
CA VAL A 136 -3.25 -2.81 14.25
C VAL A 136 -2.72 -1.63 13.43
N ALA A 137 -3.41 -1.24 12.36
CA ALA A 137 -3.02 -0.09 11.56
C ALA A 137 -3.03 1.22 12.36
N VAL A 138 -3.99 1.41 13.25
CA VAL A 138 -4.03 2.56 14.18
C VAL A 138 -2.81 2.54 15.11
N LEU A 139 -2.44 1.38 15.67
CA LEU A 139 -1.25 1.26 16.52
C LEU A 139 0.03 1.60 15.73
N VAL A 140 0.15 1.13 14.49
CA VAL A 140 1.28 1.48 13.61
C VAL A 140 1.29 2.98 13.33
N GLN A 141 0.13 3.58 13.04
CA GLN A 141 0.00 5.02 12.80
C GLN A 141 0.44 5.85 14.02
N ILE A 142 0.03 5.43 15.22
CA ILE A 142 0.45 6.07 16.47
C ILE A 142 1.97 5.99 16.63
N SER A 143 2.58 4.84 16.33
CA SER A 143 4.04 4.68 16.37
C SER A 143 4.75 5.61 15.40
N VAL A 144 4.25 5.73 14.16
CA VAL A 144 4.80 6.65 13.15
C VAL A 144 4.75 8.10 13.62
N LYS A 145 3.67 8.51 14.28
CA LYS A 145 3.49 9.89 14.77
C LYS A 145 4.27 10.20 16.05
N ASN A 146 4.54 9.22 16.89
CA ASN A 146 5.04 9.43 18.26
C ASN A 146 6.39 8.76 18.54
N GLY A 147 7.36 8.94 17.67
CA GLY A 147 8.76 8.61 17.97
C GLY A 147 9.42 7.56 17.09
N ASP A 148 8.68 6.94 16.18
CA ASP A 148 9.23 6.01 15.20
C ASP A 148 8.77 6.39 13.77
N PRO A 149 9.11 7.61 13.29
CA PRO A 149 8.71 8.08 11.96
C PRO A 149 9.34 7.22 10.86
N LEU A 150 8.79 7.31 9.68
CA LEU A 150 9.45 6.78 8.50
C LEU A 150 10.59 7.73 8.09
N TYR A 151 11.60 7.20 7.38
CA TYR A 151 12.65 8.02 6.83
C TYR A 151 12.09 9.06 5.84
N ASP A 152 12.74 10.21 5.75
CA ASP A 152 12.32 11.31 4.89
C ASP A 152 12.55 10.99 3.40
N VAL A 153 11.61 11.44 2.59
CA VAL A 153 11.71 11.39 1.13
C VAL A 153 11.57 12.80 0.59
N ASP A 154 12.64 13.30 -0.03
CA ASP A 154 12.58 14.53 -0.82
C ASP A 154 11.89 14.23 -2.15
N TYR A 155 10.57 14.41 -2.16
CA TYR A 155 9.75 14.13 -3.33
C TYR A 155 9.49 15.43 -4.11
N LYS A 156 10.18 15.56 -5.23
CA LYS A 156 9.98 16.69 -6.14
C LYS A 156 8.92 16.32 -7.17
N VAL A 157 7.79 16.97 -7.11
CA VAL A 157 6.75 16.86 -8.13
C VAL A 157 7.18 17.73 -9.31
N ASN A 158 7.77 17.12 -10.33
CA ASN A 158 7.93 17.78 -11.60
C ASN A 158 6.59 17.68 -12.34
N PHE A 159 5.86 18.79 -12.38
CA PHE A 159 4.64 18.94 -13.17
C PHE A 159 4.99 19.06 -14.66
#